data_a6ed0a17c6d4bececde3f15f3a826e44
#
_entry.id   a6ed0a17c6d4bececde3f15f3a826e44
#
_cell.length_a   1.000
_cell.length_b   1.000
_cell.length_c   1.000
_cell.angle_alpha   90.00
_cell.angle_beta   90.00
_cell.angle_gamma   90.00
#
_symmetry.space_group_name_H-M   'P 1'
#
loop_
_entity.id
_entity.type
_entity.pdbx_description
1 polymer ?
#
loop_
_entity_poly.entity_id
_entity_poly.type
_entity_poly.pdbx_seq_one_letter_code
_entity_poly.pdbx_strand_id
1 'polypeptide(L)' 'MKLVVNNTLKPFVNNPELYNPFLEEIGERIIMSQIAMEQSREPDEMFRLQGEIRALRSLIRLRDKVNG' A
#
# COMPACT_ATOMS: atom_id res chain seq x y z
N MET A 1 -11.35 -7.16 17.84
CA MET A 1 -11.29 -8.28 16.90
C MET A 1 -9.84 -8.72 16.70
N LYS A 2 -9.61 -9.98 16.77
CA LYS A 2 -8.28 -10.51 16.55
C LYS A 2 -8.01 -10.74 15.09
N LEU A 3 -6.88 -10.29 14.61
CA LEU A 3 -6.48 -10.48 13.23
C LEU A 3 -5.67 -11.77 13.10
N VAL A 4 -6.27 -12.77 12.51
CA VAL A 4 -5.58 -14.04 12.23
C VAL A 4 -5.18 -14.16 10.77
N VAL A 5 -5.39 -13.10 10.01
CA VAL A 5 -5.11 -13.10 8.58
C VAL A 5 -3.65 -13.31 8.24
N ASN A 6 -2.75 -13.06 9.20
CA ASN A 6 -1.32 -13.17 8.95
C ASN A 6 -0.93 -14.56 8.45
N ASN A 7 -1.50 -15.61 9.06
CA ASN A 7 -1.20 -16.96 8.63
C ASN A 7 -1.76 -17.26 7.25
N THR A 8 -2.92 -16.69 6.95
CA THR A 8 -3.55 -16.85 5.65
C THR A 8 -2.76 -16.12 4.55
N LEU A 9 -2.13 -15.01 4.90
CA LEU A 9 -1.41 -14.19 3.93
C LEU A 9 0.03 -14.64 3.70
N LYS A 10 0.59 -15.51 4.55
CA LYS A 10 1.98 -15.94 4.39
C LYS A 10 2.27 -16.53 3.01
N PRO A 11 1.43 -17.41 2.46
CA PRO A 11 1.71 -17.93 1.12
C PRO A 11 1.76 -16.86 0.04
N PHE A 12 0.95 -15.81 0.21
CA PHE A 12 0.92 -14.72 -0.75
C PHE A 12 2.17 -13.87 -0.66
N VAL A 13 2.51 -13.39 0.54
CA VAL A 13 3.62 -12.43 0.69
C VAL A 13 4.98 -13.08 0.48
N ASN A 14 5.06 -14.40 0.60
CA ASN A 14 6.31 -15.14 0.43
C ASN A 14 6.43 -15.78 -0.95
N ASN A 15 5.47 -15.54 -1.84
CA ASN A 15 5.51 -16.01 -3.21
C ASN A 15 5.81 -14.83 -4.13
N PRO A 16 7.06 -14.73 -4.67
CA PRO A 16 7.43 -13.58 -5.51
C PRO A 16 6.58 -13.44 -6.75
N GLU A 17 6.11 -14.54 -7.33
CA GLU A 17 5.30 -14.48 -8.53
C GLU A 17 3.96 -13.76 -8.30
N LEU A 18 3.45 -13.84 -7.09
CA LEU A 18 2.21 -13.18 -6.72
C LEU A 18 2.46 -11.82 -6.07
N TYR A 19 3.47 -11.75 -5.21
CA TYR A 19 3.70 -10.56 -4.40
C TYR A 19 4.36 -9.43 -5.18
N ASN A 20 5.27 -9.75 -6.11
CA ASN A 20 5.95 -8.70 -6.86
C ASN A 20 5.00 -7.89 -7.75
N PRO A 21 4.08 -8.51 -8.50
CA PRO A 21 3.08 -7.71 -9.23
C PRO A 21 2.20 -6.87 -8.31
N PHE A 22 1.89 -7.38 -7.13
CA PHE A 22 1.14 -6.61 -6.13
C PHE A 22 1.91 -5.36 -5.72
N LEU A 23 3.21 -5.50 -5.43
CA LEU A 23 4.04 -4.36 -5.06
C LEU A 23 4.14 -3.34 -6.19
N GLU A 24 4.23 -3.80 -7.43
CA GLU A 24 4.26 -2.92 -8.59
C GLU A 24 2.98 -2.09 -8.69
N GLU A 25 1.85 -2.74 -8.48
CA GLU A 25 0.56 -2.05 -8.53
C GLU A 25 0.46 -1.01 -7.42
N ILE A 26 0.90 -1.35 -6.21
CA ILE A 26 0.90 -0.42 -5.09
C ILE A 26 1.81 0.77 -5.40
N GLY A 27 3.00 0.49 -5.96
CA GLY A 27 3.93 1.56 -6.34
C GLY A 27 3.34 2.52 -7.36
N GLU A 28 2.65 2.00 -8.36
CA GLU A 28 1.98 2.82 -9.37
C GLU A 28 0.91 3.71 -8.75
N ARG A 29 0.13 3.16 -7.83
CA ARG A 29 -0.92 3.93 -7.15
C ARG A 29 -0.34 5.06 -6.31
N ILE A 30 0.80 4.82 -5.67
CA ILE A 30 1.49 5.86 -4.93
C ILE A 30 1.92 6.99 -5.87
N ILE A 31 2.52 6.64 -7.01
CA ILE A 31 2.94 7.64 -7.99
C ILE A 31 1.75 8.45 -8.49
N MET A 32 0.65 7.79 -8.81
CA MET A 32 -0.56 8.47 -9.27
C MET A 32 -1.10 9.43 -8.21
N SER A 33 -1.10 9.01 -6.96
CA SER A 33 -1.56 9.87 -5.87
C SER A 33 -0.61 11.05 -5.64
N GLN A 34 0.70 10.84 -5.82
CA GLN A 34 1.68 11.92 -5.72
C GLN A 34 1.47 12.96 -6.82
N ILE A 35 1.23 12.50 -8.04
CA ILE A 35 0.96 13.40 -9.16
C ILE A 35 -0.31 14.19 -8.91
N ALA A 36 -1.36 13.52 -8.44
CA ALA A 36 -2.62 14.19 -8.11
C ALA A 36 -2.41 15.25 -7.04
N MET A 37 -1.57 14.94 -6.04
CA MET A 37 -1.30 15.88 -4.95
C MET A 37 -0.55 17.11 -5.46
N GLU A 38 0.39 16.93 -6.38
CA GLU A 38 1.13 18.03 -6.97
C GLU A 38 0.21 18.96 -7.78
N GLN A 39 -0.84 18.40 -8.38
CA GLN A 39 -1.79 19.14 -9.19
C GLN A 39 -2.95 19.72 -8.37
N SER A 40 -3.09 19.29 -7.14
CA SER A 40 -4.20 19.73 -6.29
C SER A 40 -3.97 21.12 -5.78
N ARG A 41 -5.06 21.91 -5.72
CA ARG A 41 -5.05 23.27 -5.15
C ARG A 41 -5.94 23.34 -3.92
N GLU A 42 -6.59 22.25 -3.57
CA GLU A 42 -7.52 22.21 -2.45
C GLU A 42 -6.83 21.52 -1.27
N PRO A 43 -6.71 22.23 -0.12
CA PRO A 43 -6.05 21.62 1.05
C PRO A 43 -6.70 20.31 1.51
N ASP A 44 -8.02 20.24 1.46
CA ASP A 44 -8.73 19.02 1.87
C ASP A 44 -8.38 17.85 0.97
N GLU A 45 -8.27 18.08 -0.33
CA GLU A 45 -7.87 17.03 -1.26
C GLU A 45 -6.43 16.61 -1.03
N MET A 46 -5.55 17.55 -0.75
CA MET A 46 -4.15 17.23 -0.44
C MET A 46 -4.05 16.36 0.80
N PHE A 47 -4.80 16.67 1.85
CA PHE A 47 -4.80 15.84 3.06
C PHE A 47 -5.34 14.46 2.79
N ARG A 48 -6.39 14.34 1.98
CA ARG A 48 -6.94 13.05 1.61
C ARG A 48 -5.92 12.22 0.85
N LEU A 49 -5.21 12.83 -0.11
CA LEU A 49 -4.20 12.14 -0.90
C LEU A 49 -2.99 11.74 -0.06
N GLN A 50 -2.60 12.57 0.91
CA GLN A 50 -1.53 12.20 1.85
C GLN A 50 -1.91 10.96 2.65
N GLY A 51 -3.15 10.89 3.11
CA GLY A 51 -3.64 9.71 3.82
C GLY A 51 -3.64 8.47 2.95
N GLU A 52 -4.02 8.64 1.67
CA GLU A 52 -4.02 7.55 0.70
C GLU A 52 -2.61 7.02 0.46
N ILE A 53 -1.64 7.92 0.28
CA ILE A 53 -0.24 7.53 0.08
C ILE A 53 0.28 6.80 1.32
N ARG A 54 -0.06 7.28 2.51
CA ARG A 54 0.37 6.65 3.75
C ARG A 54 -0.18 5.23 3.86
N ALA A 55 -1.45 5.05 3.53
CA ALA A 55 -2.08 3.74 3.55
C ALA A 55 -1.43 2.80 2.54
N LEU A 56 -1.15 3.29 1.33
CA LEU A 56 -0.50 2.48 0.30
C LEU A 56 0.92 2.09 0.72
N ARG A 57 1.66 3.00 1.33
CA ARG A 57 3.01 2.69 1.82
C ARG A 57 3.00 1.63 2.91
N SER A 58 1.97 1.61 3.73
CA SER A 58 1.85 0.57 4.75
C SER A 58 1.64 -0.80 4.12
N LEU A 59 1.00 -0.86 2.96
CA LEU A 59 0.81 -2.12 2.23
C LEU A 59 2.12 -2.68 1.67
N ILE A 60 3.08 -1.81 1.34
CA ILE A 60 4.40 -2.27 0.88
C ILE A 60 5.10 -3.06 1.97
N ARG A 61 4.80 -2.77 3.24
CA ARG A 61 5.39 -3.48 4.38
C ARG A 61 4.59 -4.70 4.81
N LEU A 62 3.63 -5.12 3.99
CA LEU A 62 2.75 -6.23 4.35
C LEU A 62 3.54 -7.49 4.68
N ARG A 63 4.55 -7.81 3.86
CA ARG A 63 5.36 -9.01 4.08
C ARG A 63 6.04 -8.97 5.44
N ASP A 64 6.60 -7.83 5.82
CA ASP A 64 7.26 -7.71 7.11
C ASP A 64 6.28 -7.90 8.26
N LYS A 65 5.07 -7.35 8.13
CA LYS A 65 4.03 -7.52 9.14
C LYS A 65 3.57 -8.96 9.26
N VAL A 66 3.43 -9.63 8.14
CA VAL A 66 2.92 -11.00 8.12
C VAL A 66 3.97 -11.97 8.66
N ASN A 67 5.23 -11.77 8.30
CA ASN A 67 6.32 -12.65 8.70
C ASN A 67 6.92 -12.30 10.06
N GLY A 68 6.64 -11.13 10.53
CA GLY A 68 7.30 -10.66 11.64
C GLY A 68 6.91 -10.51 12.88
#